data_6385bf2711a105ba279c3d82a3d92e4d
#
_entry.id   6385bf2711a105ba279c3d82a3d92e4d
#
_cell.length_a   1.000
_cell.length_b   1.000
_cell.length_c   1.000
_cell.angle_alpha   90.00
_cell.angle_beta   90.00
_cell.angle_gamma   90.00
#
_symmetry.space_group_name_H-M   'P 1'
#
loop_
_entity.id
_entity.type
_entity.pdbx_description
1 polymer ?
#
loop_
_entity_poly.entity_id
_entity_poly.type
_entity_poly.pdbx_seq_one_letter_code
_entity_poly.pdbx_strand_id
1 'polypeptide(L)'
;MRVITAAEMGTADDKSVEMGVPVATLMENAGTAVARFVEARFAGLHSVVVLCGKGNNGGDGMVAARKLAESDHAVRVVLLGEAKDLMGNPQAAWERAAHEVDCVEVSDEDSLRDALADTSLVIDAVVGTGFKPPLRGLAMTARDVLRELAVPVVAVDLPSGWDADSTEQTNDEAFRADAVVTFATPKFAHVFGALTRDDIFSPLVVAPIGTPDGALKSDTRLHWTGAAKAIAEKPRGANGNKGKFGHVLIIGGAFGKAGAPSMASLASMRTGAGLTTCAVPKEIVPTVAAIAPELMLTPLEEGQSGLSLDNLRPEKLEALLKGKTVLAIGPGLGTEGTTPEFVKQLLQRVELPMVIDADALNALAGYTDLLKQAAREKGRTIVLTPHPGEMARLIGGTVKDVESDRIGLARKFATEHGVTLVLKGWRTLVAHPDGQIGVNTTGNPSMAKGGSGDILTGIVAAMLAQYGDVKQGGDVAQAVEAAVFLHGLAGDFACLAQDEHTVLATDIVAHLRDAFKLRVTDSNGFTWIQGGAAR
;
A
#
# COMPACT_ATOMS: atom_id res chain seq x y z
N MET A 1 7.69 -5.86 4.58
CA MET A 1 8.90 -5.53 3.77
C MET A 1 9.32 -4.12 4.14
N ARG A 2 10.57 -3.91 4.59
CA ARG A 2 11.07 -2.59 4.99
C ARG A 2 11.14 -1.64 3.81
N VAL A 3 10.94 -0.34 4.07
CA VAL A 3 11.23 0.73 3.12
C VAL A 3 12.50 1.42 3.59
N ILE A 4 13.52 1.47 2.72
CA ILE A 4 14.86 1.96 3.08
C ILE A 4 15.27 3.17 2.25
N THR A 5 16.26 3.92 2.75
CA THR A 5 16.88 5.01 2.00
C THR A 5 17.92 4.50 1.00
N ALA A 6 18.32 5.37 0.05
CA ALA A 6 19.43 5.08 -0.87
C ALA A 6 20.73 4.75 -0.11
N ALA A 7 21.02 5.49 0.95
CA ALA A 7 22.21 5.27 1.77
C ALA A 7 22.17 3.93 2.52
N GLU A 8 21.00 3.55 3.04
CA GLU A 8 20.81 2.25 3.70
C GLU A 8 20.92 1.09 2.70
N MET A 9 20.48 1.29 1.42
CA MET A 9 20.66 0.29 0.37
C MET A 9 22.14 0.08 0.05
N GLY A 10 22.92 1.16 -0.11
CA GLY A 10 24.38 1.06 -0.29
C GLY A 10 25.07 0.30 0.86
N THR A 11 24.65 0.60 2.10
CA THR A 11 25.13 -0.13 3.29
C THR A 11 24.74 -1.62 3.25
N ALA A 12 23.55 -1.94 2.72
CA ALA A 12 23.08 -3.32 2.59
C ALA A 12 23.89 -4.10 1.54
N ASP A 13 24.29 -3.44 0.44
CA ASP A 13 25.17 -4.04 -0.56
C ASP A 13 26.54 -4.36 0.03
N ASP A 14 27.17 -3.41 0.76
CA ASP A 14 28.44 -3.63 1.43
C ASP A 14 28.37 -4.80 2.43
N LYS A 15 27.33 -4.83 3.25
CA LYS A 15 27.11 -5.94 4.19
C LYS A 15 26.84 -7.27 3.50
N SER A 16 26.21 -7.26 2.33
CA SER A 16 26.01 -8.48 1.55
C SER A 16 27.34 -9.08 1.13
N VAL A 17 28.31 -8.23 0.75
CA VAL A 17 29.68 -8.66 0.44
C VAL A 17 30.37 -9.24 1.68
N GLU A 18 30.27 -8.58 2.83
CA GLU A 18 30.81 -9.09 4.10
C GLU A 18 30.18 -10.45 4.49
N MET A 19 28.93 -10.66 4.13
CA MET A 19 28.19 -11.91 4.37
C MET A 19 28.43 -12.98 3.27
N GLY A 20 29.35 -12.72 2.33
CA GLY A 20 29.79 -13.68 1.32
C GLY A 20 29.01 -13.63 -0.01
N VAL A 21 28.22 -12.59 -0.28
CA VAL A 21 27.54 -12.40 -1.56
C VAL A 21 28.22 -11.26 -2.33
N PRO A 22 29.06 -11.56 -3.33
CA PRO A 22 29.76 -10.54 -4.12
C PRO A 22 28.80 -9.62 -4.90
N VAL A 23 29.16 -8.35 -5.09
CA VAL A 23 28.38 -7.40 -5.90
C VAL A 23 28.13 -7.92 -7.32
N ALA A 24 29.10 -8.59 -7.93
CA ALA A 24 28.93 -9.21 -9.25
C ALA A 24 27.80 -10.28 -9.27
N THR A 25 27.60 -11.00 -8.17
CA THR A 25 26.49 -11.97 -8.03
C THR A 25 25.16 -11.25 -7.89
N LEU A 26 25.11 -10.17 -7.10
CA LEU A 26 23.89 -9.35 -6.97
C LEU A 26 23.50 -8.75 -8.32
N MET A 27 24.47 -8.22 -9.09
CA MET A 27 24.27 -7.66 -10.43
C MET A 27 23.78 -8.74 -11.43
N GLU A 28 24.38 -9.93 -11.45
CA GLU A 28 23.92 -11.03 -12.32
C GLU A 28 22.49 -11.46 -11.98
N ASN A 29 22.13 -11.51 -10.68
CA ASN A 29 20.77 -11.82 -10.25
C ASN A 29 19.78 -10.69 -10.60
N ALA A 30 20.19 -9.42 -10.46
CA ALA A 30 19.37 -8.26 -10.79
C ALA A 30 19.02 -8.22 -12.29
N GLY A 31 20.03 -8.31 -13.17
CA GLY A 31 19.78 -8.33 -14.61
C GLY A 31 18.98 -9.56 -15.05
N THR A 32 19.24 -10.74 -14.46
CA THR A 32 18.44 -11.96 -14.72
C THR A 32 16.98 -11.75 -14.31
N ALA A 33 16.72 -11.08 -13.20
CA ALA A 33 15.35 -10.79 -12.77
C ALA A 33 14.64 -9.83 -13.74
N VAL A 34 15.33 -8.79 -14.23
CA VAL A 34 14.78 -7.88 -15.25
C VAL A 34 14.42 -8.65 -16.52
N ALA A 35 15.32 -9.48 -17.05
CA ALA A 35 15.07 -10.28 -18.25
C ALA A 35 13.83 -11.19 -18.07
N ARG A 36 13.77 -11.95 -16.97
CA ARG A 36 12.64 -12.82 -16.64
C ARG A 36 11.30 -12.06 -16.52
N PHE A 37 11.34 -10.84 -15.96
CA PHE A 37 10.15 -10.01 -15.87
C PHE A 37 9.69 -9.56 -17.26
N VAL A 38 10.61 -9.10 -18.10
CA VAL A 38 10.34 -8.66 -19.48
C VAL A 38 9.72 -9.81 -20.29
N GLU A 39 10.33 -10.98 -20.29
CA GLU A 39 9.81 -12.19 -20.97
C GLU A 39 8.41 -12.59 -20.49
N ALA A 40 8.18 -12.53 -19.19
CA ALA A 40 6.89 -12.92 -18.61
C ALA A 40 5.77 -11.91 -18.90
N ARG A 41 6.11 -10.62 -19.09
CA ARG A 41 5.12 -9.54 -19.17
C ARG A 41 4.88 -9.01 -20.56
N PHE A 42 5.90 -9.02 -21.42
CA PHE A 42 5.84 -8.44 -22.78
C PHE A 42 5.96 -9.54 -23.83
N ALA A 43 4.85 -9.80 -24.52
CA ALA A 43 4.84 -10.78 -25.62
C ALA A 43 5.18 -10.12 -26.96
N GLY A 44 5.74 -10.91 -27.89
CA GLY A 44 5.97 -10.48 -29.28
C GLY A 44 7.13 -9.49 -29.45
N LEU A 45 8.09 -9.49 -28.52
CA LEU A 45 9.30 -8.67 -28.62
C LEU A 45 10.12 -9.12 -29.85
N HIS A 46 10.45 -8.16 -30.72
CA HIS A 46 11.29 -8.40 -31.89
C HIS A 46 12.62 -7.62 -31.86
N SER A 47 12.68 -6.54 -31.08
CA SER A 47 13.89 -5.75 -30.89
C SER A 47 13.82 -5.07 -29.52
N VAL A 48 14.79 -5.33 -28.65
CA VAL A 48 14.91 -4.74 -27.31
C VAL A 48 16.14 -3.86 -27.27
N VAL A 49 15.98 -2.60 -26.87
CA VAL A 49 17.12 -1.71 -26.61
C VAL A 49 17.28 -1.51 -25.11
N VAL A 50 18.49 -1.70 -24.60
CA VAL A 50 18.85 -1.46 -23.20
C VAL A 50 19.72 -0.20 -23.13
N LEU A 51 19.14 0.89 -22.60
CA LEU A 51 19.88 2.13 -22.37
C LEU A 51 20.66 2.04 -21.07
N CYS A 52 21.97 2.08 -21.15
CA CYS A 52 22.87 1.91 -20.01
C CYS A 52 23.63 3.19 -19.68
N GLY A 53 23.66 3.53 -18.40
CA GLY A 53 24.60 4.49 -17.85
C GLY A 53 25.90 3.82 -17.41
N LYS A 54 26.82 4.61 -16.83
CA LYS A 54 28.17 4.14 -16.45
C LYS A 54 28.24 3.46 -15.07
N GLY A 55 27.15 3.46 -14.29
CA GLY A 55 27.08 2.89 -12.95
C GLY A 55 26.58 1.45 -12.89
N ASN A 56 26.39 0.93 -11.66
CA ASN A 56 25.90 -0.43 -11.43
C ASN A 56 24.54 -0.69 -12.09
N ASN A 57 23.64 0.29 -12.14
CA ASN A 57 22.36 0.17 -12.84
C ASN A 57 22.53 -0.16 -14.32
N GLY A 58 23.51 0.49 -15.00
CA GLY A 58 23.91 0.13 -16.37
C GLY A 58 24.45 -1.30 -16.46
N GLY A 59 25.23 -1.73 -15.45
CA GLY A 59 25.71 -3.11 -15.36
C GLY A 59 24.57 -4.13 -15.25
N ASP A 60 23.56 -3.85 -14.44
CA ASP A 60 22.34 -4.67 -14.32
C ASP A 60 21.61 -4.76 -15.67
N GLY A 61 21.51 -3.63 -16.40
CA GLY A 61 20.96 -3.58 -17.75
C GLY A 61 21.77 -4.41 -18.78
N MET A 62 23.09 -4.35 -18.73
CA MET A 62 23.96 -5.14 -19.61
C MET A 62 23.80 -6.64 -19.35
N VAL A 63 23.63 -7.06 -18.10
CA VAL A 63 23.31 -8.45 -17.75
C VAL A 63 21.93 -8.82 -18.29
N ALA A 64 20.92 -7.95 -18.12
CA ALA A 64 19.58 -8.19 -18.64
C ALA A 64 19.60 -8.37 -20.18
N ALA A 65 20.38 -7.57 -20.89
CA ALA A 65 20.57 -7.69 -22.34
C ALA A 65 21.09 -9.07 -22.73
N ARG A 66 22.14 -9.56 -22.07
CA ARG A 66 22.69 -10.89 -22.30
C ARG A 66 21.66 -11.99 -22.07
N LYS A 67 20.92 -11.90 -20.94
CA LYS A 67 19.90 -12.90 -20.60
C LYS A 67 18.74 -12.94 -21.58
N LEU A 68 18.34 -11.81 -22.12
CA LEU A 68 17.33 -11.75 -23.18
C LEU A 68 17.85 -12.33 -24.50
N ALA A 69 19.14 -12.08 -24.85
CA ALA A 69 19.78 -12.66 -26.04
C ALA A 69 19.93 -14.19 -25.93
N GLU A 70 20.21 -14.73 -24.71
CA GLU A 70 20.23 -16.17 -24.46
C GLU A 70 18.86 -16.83 -24.76
N SER A 71 17.76 -16.04 -24.74
CA SER A 71 16.39 -16.46 -25.08
C SER A 71 15.98 -16.10 -26.52
N ASP A 72 16.94 -15.93 -27.42
CA ASP A 72 16.74 -15.64 -28.85
C ASP A 72 16.06 -14.29 -29.17
N HIS A 73 16.05 -13.31 -28.23
CA HIS A 73 15.61 -11.95 -28.54
C HIS A 73 16.72 -11.15 -29.25
N ALA A 74 16.35 -10.33 -30.24
CA ALA A 74 17.27 -9.34 -30.80
C ALA A 74 17.44 -8.19 -29.78
N VAL A 75 18.64 -8.05 -29.25
CA VAL A 75 18.97 -7.10 -28.19
C VAL A 75 20.15 -6.22 -28.58
N ARG A 76 20.00 -4.92 -28.33
CA ARG A 76 21.07 -3.93 -28.44
C ARG A 76 21.29 -3.23 -27.09
N VAL A 77 22.55 -3.14 -26.66
CA VAL A 77 22.98 -2.30 -25.54
C VAL A 77 23.42 -0.95 -26.08
N VAL A 78 22.88 0.12 -25.55
CA VAL A 78 23.25 1.51 -25.90
C VAL A 78 23.83 2.17 -24.65
N LEU A 79 25.15 2.39 -24.67
CA LEU A 79 25.88 3.07 -23.61
C LEU A 79 25.80 4.59 -23.82
N LEU A 80 25.26 5.33 -22.85
CA LEU A 80 25.26 6.78 -22.86
C LEU A 80 26.64 7.32 -22.45
N GLY A 81 27.56 7.38 -23.41
CA GLY A 81 28.97 7.80 -23.28
C GLY A 81 29.96 6.79 -23.82
N GLU A 82 31.18 6.80 -23.31
CA GLU A 82 32.27 5.97 -23.80
C GLU A 82 32.58 4.80 -22.85
N ALA A 83 32.80 3.61 -23.40
CA ALA A 83 33.10 2.38 -22.63
C ALA A 83 34.42 2.48 -21.84
N LYS A 84 35.38 3.27 -22.33
CA LYS A 84 36.63 3.54 -21.60
C LYS A 84 36.45 4.18 -20.23
N ASP A 85 35.29 4.81 -19.98
CA ASP A 85 34.94 5.46 -18.70
C ASP A 85 34.30 4.50 -17.72
N LEU A 86 33.98 3.28 -18.12
CA LEU A 86 33.43 2.25 -17.25
C LEU A 86 34.52 1.73 -16.30
N MET A 87 34.11 1.43 -15.05
CA MET A 87 35.01 0.93 -14.02
C MET A 87 34.37 -0.21 -13.22
N GLY A 88 35.18 -1.18 -12.79
CA GLY A 88 34.74 -2.24 -11.87
C GLY A 88 33.70 -3.19 -12.49
N ASN A 89 32.60 -3.45 -11.75
CA ASN A 89 31.56 -4.40 -12.21
C ASN A 89 30.86 -3.98 -13.51
N PRO A 90 30.49 -2.69 -13.72
CA PRO A 90 29.95 -2.22 -15.01
C PRO A 90 30.90 -2.45 -16.21
N GLN A 91 32.21 -2.25 -16.01
CA GLN A 91 33.20 -2.54 -17.05
C GLN A 91 33.21 -4.04 -17.40
N ALA A 92 33.24 -4.90 -16.38
CA ALA A 92 33.23 -6.35 -16.62
C ALA A 92 31.91 -6.82 -17.26
N ALA A 93 30.79 -6.18 -16.94
CA ALA A 93 29.49 -6.45 -17.56
C ALA A 93 29.47 -6.04 -19.04
N TRP A 94 30.03 -4.87 -19.37
CA TRP A 94 30.18 -4.39 -20.74
C TRP A 94 31.06 -5.32 -21.59
N GLU A 95 32.23 -5.69 -21.07
CA GLU A 95 33.15 -6.59 -21.76
C GLU A 95 32.48 -7.93 -22.13
N ARG A 96 31.67 -8.48 -21.22
CA ARG A 96 30.91 -9.70 -21.50
C ARG A 96 29.77 -9.44 -22.51
N ALA A 97 29.01 -8.37 -22.35
CA ALA A 97 27.91 -8.04 -23.25
C ALA A 97 28.42 -7.82 -24.70
N ALA A 98 29.54 -7.14 -24.89
CA ALA A 98 30.15 -6.89 -26.21
C ALA A 98 30.55 -8.15 -27.00
N HIS A 99 30.66 -9.30 -26.31
CA HIS A 99 30.90 -10.59 -26.96
C HIS A 99 29.62 -11.32 -27.38
N GLU A 100 28.48 -10.97 -26.79
CA GLU A 100 27.23 -11.74 -26.87
C GLU A 100 26.08 -10.97 -27.55
N VAL A 101 26.10 -9.63 -27.51
CA VAL A 101 25.04 -8.77 -28.03
C VAL A 101 25.60 -7.57 -28.80
N ASP A 102 24.76 -6.92 -29.61
CA ASP A 102 25.11 -5.67 -30.30
C ASP A 102 25.26 -4.54 -29.27
N CYS A 103 26.47 -4.00 -29.13
CA CYS A 103 26.81 -2.94 -28.19
C CYS A 103 27.28 -1.69 -28.93
N VAL A 104 26.60 -0.55 -28.66
CA VAL A 104 26.93 0.72 -29.29
C VAL A 104 27.16 1.80 -28.23
N GLU A 105 28.10 2.69 -28.51
CA GLU A 105 28.37 3.90 -27.72
C GLU A 105 27.72 5.08 -28.43
N VAL A 106 26.99 5.94 -27.66
CA VAL A 106 26.38 7.15 -28.23
C VAL A 106 26.90 8.40 -27.52
N SER A 107 27.11 9.47 -28.30
CA SER A 107 27.72 10.72 -27.84
C SER A 107 26.79 11.94 -28.04
N ASP A 108 25.77 11.81 -28.86
CA ASP A 108 24.82 12.87 -29.23
C ASP A 108 23.41 12.32 -29.51
N GLU A 109 22.49 13.24 -29.81
CA GLU A 109 21.07 12.90 -30.05
C GLU A 109 20.88 12.09 -31.33
N ASP A 110 21.60 12.38 -32.39
CA ASP A 110 21.45 11.72 -33.70
C ASP A 110 21.84 10.22 -33.58
N SER A 111 23.00 9.95 -33.01
CA SER A 111 23.45 8.57 -32.73
C SER A 111 22.52 7.80 -31.79
N LEU A 112 21.90 8.51 -30.81
CA LEU A 112 20.92 7.91 -29.93
C LEU A 112 19.63 7.56 -30.67
N ARG A 113 19.10 8.44 -31.52
CA ARG A 113 17.89 8.20 -32.31
C ARG A 113 18.10 7.04 -33.28
N ASP A 114 19.27 6.96 -33.94
CA ASP A 114 19.64 5.85 -34.82
C ASP A 114 19.70 4.51 -34.05
N ALA A 115 20.23 4.53 -32.82
CA ALA A 115 20.34 3.33 -31.99
C ALA A 115 18.97 2.84 -31.46
N LEU A 116 17.99 3.73 -31.36
CA LEU A 116 16.63 3.44 -30.93
C LEU A 116 15.65 3.12 -32.08
N ALA A 117 16.12 3.20 -33.35
CA ALA A 117 15.27 2.91 -34.49
C ALA A 117 14.77 1.45 -34.45
N ASP A 118 13.49 1.25 -34.84
CA ASP A 118 12.84 -0.07 -34.92
C ASP A 118 12.81 -0.87 -33.62
N THR A 119 12.93 -0.19 -32.46
CA THR A 119 12.80 -0.86 -31.16
C THR A 119 11.35 -1.16 -30.80
N SER A 120 11.11 -2.31 -30.18
CA SER A 120 9.78 -2.73 -29.67
C SER A 120 9.62 -2.58 -28.16
N LEU A 121 10.75 -2.43 -27.43
CA LEU A 121 10.79 -2.21 -25.99
C LEU A 121 12.13 -1.57 -25.61
N VAL A 122 12.08 -0.63 -24.68
CA VAL A 122 13.27 -0.04 -24.07
C VAL A 122 13.39 -0.48 -22.61
N ILE A 123 14.59 -0.87 -22.20
CA ILE A 123 14.96 -1.06 -20.80
C ILE A 123 15.78 0.16 -20.37
N ASP A 124 15.25 0.93 -19.42
CA ASP A 124 15.92 2.07 -18.82
C ASP A 124 16.82 1.62 -17.67
N ALA A 125 18.13 1.56 -17.95
CA ALA A 125 19.17 1.24 -16.99
C ALA A 125 20.21 2.39 -16.89
N VAL A 126 19.77 3.65 -17.05
CA VAL A 126 20.70 4.79 -17.10
C VAL A 126 21.19 5.15 -15.70
N VAL A 127 20.30 5.42 -14.75
CA VAL A 127 20.64 5.67 -13.35
C VAL A 127 19.64 5.02 -12.41
N GLY A 128 20.09 4.54 -11.24
CA GLY A 128 19.25 3.89 -10.21
C GLY A 128 19.37 4.60 -8.87
N THR A 129 19.26 3.83 -7.78
CA THR A 129 19.18 4.29 -6.38
C THR A 129 20.25 5.32 -5.97
N GLY A 130 21.46 5.26 -6.52
CA GLY A 130 22.54 6.19 -6.18
C GLY A 130 22.45 7.58 -6.83
N PHE A 131 21.46 7.80 -7.70
CA PHE A 131 21.29 9.07 -8.41
C PHE A 131 20.69 10.16 -7.53
N LYS A 132 21.16 11.41 -7.76
CA LYS A 132 20.55 12.62 -7.20
C LYS A 132 20.23 13.61 -8.32
N PRO A 133 18.99 14.11 -8.43
CA PRO A 133 18.58 15.05 -9.46
C PRO A 133 19.42 16.34 -9.49
N PRO A 134 19.48 17.04 -10.64
CA PRO A 134 18.78 16.77 -11.92
C PRO A 134 19.56 15.89 -12.89
N LEU A 135 18.86 15.27 -13.87
CA LEU A 135 19.47 14.66 -15.04
C LEU A 135 20.26 15.69 -15.85
N ARG A 136 21.34 15.24 -16.51
CA ARG A 136 22.23 16.11 -17.30
C ARG A 136 22.74 15.40 -18.56
N GLY A 137 23.10 16.22 -19.57
CA GLY A 137 23.73 15.72 -20.79
C GLY A 137 22.90 14.66 -21.50
N LEU A 138 23.56 13.62 -21.99
CA LEU A 138 22.91 12.53 -22.76
C LEU A 138 21.76 11.84 -22.04
N ALA A 139 21.79 11.74 -20.71
CA ALA A 139 20.66 11.17 -19.97
C ALA A 139 19.39 12.02 -20.08
N MET A 140 19.54 13.35 -20.08
CA MET A 140 18.41 14.27 -20.30
C MET A 140 17.91 14.17 -21.76
N THR A 141 18.83 14.13 -22.74
CA THR A 141 18.50 13.91 -24.15
C THR A 141 17.76 12.59 -24.35
N ALA A 142 18.23 11.50 -23.73
CA ALA A 142 17.59 10.18 -23.82
C ALA A 142 16.16 10.20 -23.23
N ARG A 143 15.93 10.88 -22.11
CA ARG A 143 14.60 11.10 -21.56
C ARG A 143 13.69 11.77 -22.59
N ASP A 144 14.14 12.84 -23.23
CA ASP A 144 13.33 13.63 -24.14
C ASP A 144 13.03 12.83 -25.43
N VAL A 145 14.00 12.11 -25.96
CA VAL A 145 13.81 11.20 -27.11
C VAL A 145 12.79 10.11 -26.78
N LEU A 146 12.89 9.46 -25.60
CA LEU A 146 11.95 8.41 -25.20
C LEU A 146 10.52 8.92 -25.00
N ARG A 147 10.34 10.19 -24.67
CA ARG A 147 8.99 10.79 -24.58
C ARG A 147 8.29 10.89 -25.93
N GLU A 148 9.06 10.98 -27.02
CA GLU A 148 8.53 11.03 -28.39
C GLU A 148 8.22 9.62 -28.93
N LEU A 149 8.85 8.59 -28.37
CA LEU A 149 8.66 7.21 -28.80
C LEU A 149 7.43 6.57 -28.14
N ALA A 150 6.61 5.88 -28.95
CA ALA A 150 5.42 5.16 -28.49
C ALA A 150 5.74 3.67 -28.17
N VAL A 151 6.85 3.43 -27.48
CA VAL A 151 7.28 2.08 -27.09
C VAL A 151 7.22 1.89 -25.59
N PRO A 152 6.95 0.67 -25.08
CA PRO A 152 7.00 0.39 -23.65
C PRO A 152 8.41 0.57 -23.09
N VAL A 153 8.49 1.09 -21.88
CA VAL A 153 9.74 1.31 -21.13
C VAL A 153 9.69 0.54 -19.81
N VAL A 154 10.67 -0.32 -19.57
CA VAL A 154 10.86 -1.02 -18.30
C VAL A 154 12.05 -0.41 -17.58
N ALA A 155 11.82 0.18 -16.42
CA ALA A 155 12.91 0.76 -15.62
C ALA A 155 13.57 -0.28 -14.71
N VAL A 156 14.89 -0.27 -14.73
CA VAL A 156 15.74 -1.04 -13.82
C VAL A 156 15.92 -0.23 -12.54
N ASP A 157 15.50 -0.77 -11.44
CA ASP A 157 15.49 -0.18 -10.09
C ASP A 157 14.52 1.01 -9.98
N LEU A 158 14.78 2.13 -10.64
CA LEU A 158 13.95 3.36 -10.65
C LEU A 158 13.91 3.92 -12.07
N PRO A 159 12.82 4.57 -12.49
CA PRO A 159 12.86 5.37 -13.70
C PRO A 159 13.94 6.44 -13.56
N SER A 160 14.85 6.51 -14.53
CA SER A 160 16.02 7.39 -14.45
C SER A 160 15.60 8.84 -14.26
N GLY A 161 16.18 9.50 -13.26
CA GLY A 161 15.84 10.86 -12.86
C GLY A 161 15.09 10.98 -11.54
N TRP A 162 14.53 9.88 -10.99
CA TRP A 162 13.95 9.88 -9.65
C TRP A 162 15.05 9.86 -8.56
N ASP A 163 14.83 10.64 -7.49
CA ASP A 163 15.53 10.44 -6.23
C ASP A 163 14.89 9.27 -5.48
N ALA A 164 15.67 8.26 -5.15
CA ALA A 164 15.18 7.09 -4.41
C ALA A 164 14.58 7.43 -3.04
N ASP A 165 15.03 8.55 -2.43
CA ASP A 165 14.57 9.01 -1.12
C ASP A 165 13.39 10.00 -1.21
N SER A 166 12.86 10.26 -2.42
CA SER A 166 11.74 11.17 -2.61
C SER A 166 10.44 10.61 -2.05
N THR A 167 9.67 11.49 -1.39
CA THR A 167 8.27 11.24 -1.00
C THR A 167 7.28 11.98 -1.90
N GLU A 168 7.76 12.65 -2.94
CA GLU A 168 6.92 13.36 -3.92
C GLU A 168 6.08 12.38 -4.73
N GLN A 169 4.88 12.79 -5.08
CA GLN A 169 3.97 11.98 -5.88
C GLN A 169 4.42 11.90 -7.35
N THR A 170 4.88 13.01 -7.92
CA THR A 170 5.24 13.10 -9.35
C THR A 170 6.63 13.69 -9.55
N ASN A 171 7.27 13.31 -10.66
CA ASN A 171 8.52 13.91 -11.11
C ASN A 171 8.53 14.00 -12.65
N ASP A 172 8.19 15.17 -13.18
CA ASP A 172 8.13 15.39 -14.63
C ASP A 172 9.53 15.42 -15.29
N GLU A 173 10.60 15.52 -14.49
CA GLU A 173 11.98 15.51 -14.99
C GLU A 173 12.58 14.10 -15.10
N ALA A 174 11.87 13.06 -14.67
CA ALA A 174 12.31 11.68 -14.79
C ALA A 174 11.88 11.04 -16.13
N PHE A 175 12.45 9.89 -16.43
CA PHE A 175 11.96 9.01 -17.49
C PHE A 175 10.56 8.51 -17.16
N ARG A 176 9.78 8.17 -18.20
CA ARG A 176 8.45 7.53 -18.04
C ARG A 176 8.61 6.03 -18.22
N ALA A 177 8.10 5.27 -17.27
CA ALA A 177 8.15 3.81 -17.31
C ALA A 177 6.75 3.21 -17.43
N ASP A 178 6.63 2.08 -18.12
CA ASP A 178 5.43 1.25 -18.15
C ASP A 178 5.50 0.12 -17.11
N ALA A 179 6.72 -0.17 -16.63
CA ALA A 179 6.96 -1.08 -15.52
C ALA A 179 8.27 -0.73 -14.80
N VAL A 180 8.36 -1.10 -13.53
CA VAL A 180 9.58 -0.95 -12.72
C VAL A 180 9.92 -2.28 -12.08
N VAL A 181 11.19 -2.70 -12.18
CA VAL A 181 11.75 -3.86 -11.49
C VAL A 181 12.82 -3.37 -10.53
N THR A 182 12.50 -3.26 -9.25
CA THR A 182 13.47 -2.91 -8.20
C THR A 182 13.96 -4.16 -7.46
N PHE A 183 14.98 -4.02 -6.63
CA PHE A 183 15.72 -5.12 -6.05
C PHE A 183 15.72 -5.11 -4.53
N ALA A 184 15.71 -6.32 -3.95
CA ALA A 184 15.83 -6.61 -2.52
C ALA A 184 14.69 -6.03 -1.67
N THR A 185 14.48 -4.71 -1.69
CA THR A 185 13.44 -4.03 -0.90
C THR A 185 13.09 -2.67 -1.54
N PRO A 186 11.86 -2.14 -1.36
CA PRO A 186 11.49 -0.85 -1.92
C PRO A 186 12.19 0.32 -1.21
N LYS A 187 12.49 1.38 -1.96
CA LYS A 187 12.93 2.68 -1.47
C LYS A 187 11.72 3.61 -1.33
N PHE A 188 11.89 4.81 -0.82
CA PHE A 188 10.80 5.77 -0.62
C PHE A 188 10.03 6.06 -1.91
N ALA A 189 10.71 6.36 -3.00
CA ALA A 189 10.06 6.64 -4.28
C ALA A 189 9.14 5.50 -4.75
N HIS A 190 9.48 4.22 -4.48
CA HIS A 190 8.65 3.08 -4.87
C HIS A 190 7.31 2.99 -4.14
N VAL A 191 7.22 3.53 -2.93
CA VAL A 191 5.98 3.48 -2.13
C VAL A 191 5.21 4.80 -2.11
N PHE A 192 5.88 5.95 -2.35
CA PHE A 192 5.25 7.26 -2.35
C PHE A 192 5.01 7.82 -3.76
N GLY A 193 5.91 7.55 -4.70
CA GLY A 193 5.87 8.08 -6.06
C GLY A 193 4.88 7.36 -6.98
N ALA A 194 4.43 8.08 -8.01
CA ALA A 194 3.77 7.56 -9.19
C ALA A 194 4.84 7.35 -10.28
N LEU A 195 5.53 6.22 -10.22
CA LEU A 195 6.73 5.94 -11.03
C LEU A 195 6.41 5.48 -12.46
N THR A 196 5.16 5.09 -12.71
CA THR A 196 4.74 4.49 -13.97
C THR A 196 3.72 5.35 -14.70
N ARG A 197 3.55 5.12 -16.01
CA ARG A 197 2.60 5.86 -16.87
C ARG A 197 1.16 5.72 -16.40
N ASP A 198 0.81 4.52 -15.95
CA ASP A 198 -0.43 4.27 -15.24
C ASP A 198 -0.09 4.16 -13.75
N ASP A 199 -0.44 5.18 -13.01
CA ASP A 199 -0.05 5.39 -11.63
C ASP A 199 -0.46 4.26 -10.67
N ILE A 200 -1.32 3.33 -11.13
CA ILE A 200 -1.93 2.33 -10.25
C ILE A 200 -1.81 0.92 -10.82
N PHE A 201 -2.01 0.75 -12.13
CA PHE A 201 -2.14 -0.57 -12.73
C PHE A 201 -0.88 -1.05 -13.43
N SER A 202 0.06 -0.16 -13.77
CA SER A 202 1.36 -0.56 -14.31
C SER A 202 2.21 -1.26 -13.25
N PRO A 203 2.96 -2.31 -13.64
CA PRO A 203 3.74 -3.11 -12.71
C PRO A 203 4.85 -2.33 -12.00
N LEU A 204 4.91 -2.46 -10.67
CA LEU A 204 6.09 -2.17 -9.87
C LEU A 204 6.36 -3.39 -9.00
N VAL A 205 7.48 -4.06 -9.23
CA VAL A 205 7.82 -5.31 -8.54
C VAL A 205 9.18 -5.24 -7.86
N VAL A 206 9.30 -5.93 -6.74
CA VAL A 206 10.58 -6.18 -6.06
C VAL A 206 11.05 -7.58 -6.39
N ALA A 207 12.23 -7.69 -6.98
CA ALA A 207 12.89 -8.95 -7.26
C ALA A 207 13.86 -9.33 -6.14
N PRO A 208 13.88 -10.59 -5.68
CA PRO A 208 14.93 -11.09 -4.81
C PRO A 208 16.22 -11.28 -5.62
N ILE A 209 17.31 -10.68 -5.17
CA ILE A 209 18.61 -10.77 -5.84
C ILE A 209 19.68 -11.52 -5.03
N GLY A 210 19.28 -12.09 -3.87
CA GLY A 210 20.19 -12.81 -2.99
C GLY A 210 20.78 -11.94 -1.87
N THR A 211 20.31 -10.70 -1.70
CA THR A 211 20.66 -9.86 -0.55
C THR A 211 20.20 -10.56 0.75
N PRO A 212 21.10 -10.83 1.70
CA PRO A 212 20.73 -11.47 2.96
C PRO A 212 19.80 -10.58 3.82
N ASP A 213 18.79 -11.15 4.46
CA ASP A 213 17.88 -10.41 5.35
C ASP A 213 18.62 -9.62 6.45
N GLY A 214 19.73 -10.16 6.94
CA GLY A 214 20.57 -9.52 7.95
C GLY A 214 21.27 -8.25 7.47
N ALA A 215 21.43 -8.08 6.15
CA ALA A 215 22.00 -6.88 5.54
C ALA A 215 20.95 -5.75 5.44
N LEU A 216 19.67 -6.08 5.26
CA LEU A 216 18.58 -5.12 5.09
C LEU A 216 18.13 -4.54 6.44
N LYS A 217 18.87 -3.54 6.95
CA LYS A 217 18.49 -2.79 8.15
C LYS A 217 18.03 -1.39 7.77
N SER A 218 17.08 -0.85 8.53
CA SER A 218 16.57 0.51 8.31
C SER A 218 16.16 1.15 9.63
N ASP A 219 16.51 2.41 9.79
CA ASP A 219 16.12 3.27 10.91
C ASP A 219 14.89 4.13 10.58
N THR A 220 14.36 4.06 9.34
CA THR A 220 13.21 4.83 8.90
C THR A 220 11.94 4.50 9.64
N ARG A 221 11.83 3.27 10.15
CA ARG A 221 10.62 2.68 10.73
C ARG A 221 9.43 2.70 9.76
N LEU A 222 9.72 2.65 8.46
CA LEU A 222 8.73 2.53 7.40
C LEU A 222 8.75 1.12 6.81
N HIS A 223 7.57 0.62 6.46
CA HIS A 223 7.44 -0.65 5.74
C HIS A 223 6.21 -0.64 4.84
N TRP A 224 6.20 -1.53 3.85
CA TRP A 224 5.10 -1.69 2.93
C TRP A 224 4.02 -2.61 3.53
N THR A 225 2.76 -2.16 3.53
CA THR A 225 1.63 -2.87 4.14
C THR A 225 1.26 -4.18 3.46
N GLY A 226 1.56 -4.33 2.16
CA GLY A 226 1.18 -5.54 1.41
C GLY A 226 1.74 -6.83 1.97
N ALA A 227 2.88 -6.78 2.65
CA ALA A 227 3.45 -7.95 3.33
C ALA A 227 2.53 -8.48 4.46
N ALA A 228 1.75 -7.61 5.10
CA ALA A 228 0.82 -7.99 6.16
C ALA A 228 -0.33 -8.88 5.66
N LYS A 229 -0.65 -8.83 4.35
CA LYS A 229 -1.70 -9.66 3.75
C LYS A 229 -1.45 -11.16 3.96
N ALA A 230 -0.22 -11.59 4.17
CA ALA A 230 0.13 -12.98 4.45
C ALA A 230 -0.67 -13.58 5.64
N ILE A 231 -1.12 -12.75 6.59
CA ILE A 231 -1.98 -13.19 7.71
C ILE A 231 -3.29 -13.81 7.22
N ALA A 232 -3.85 -13.27 6.13
CA ALA A 232 -5.12 -13.69 5.52
C ALA A 232 -4.95 -14.79 4.45
N GLU A 233 -3.71 -15.20 4.15
CA GLU A 233 -3.42 -16.22 3.14
C GLU A 233 -3.41 -17.65 3.69
N LYS A 234 -3.37 -17.78 5.01
CA LYS A 234 -3.42 -19.08 5.68
C LYS A 234 -4.83 -19.65 5.61
N PRO A 235 -5.00 -20.93 5.21
CA PRO A 235 -6.30 -21.58 5.24
C PRO A 235 -6.89 -21.58 6.65
N ARG A 236 -8.21 -21.42 6.73
CA ARG A 236 -8.92 -21.60 7.99
C ARG A 236 -8.86 -23.07 8.42
N GLY A 237 -8.67 -23.32 9.72
CA GLY A 237 -8.63 -24.68 10.25
C GLY A 237 -9.95 -25.43 10.01
N ALA A 238 -9.89 -26.72 9.68
CA ALA A 238 -11.05 -27.55 9.37
C ALA A 238 -12.12 -27.56 10.48
N ASN A 239 -11.72 -27.43 11.75
CA ASN A 239 -12.61 -27.33 12.92
C ASN A 239 -12.95 -25.88 13.28
N GLY A 240 -12.89 -24.95 12.31
CA GLY A 240 -13.31 -23.57 12.51
C GLY A 240 -14.81 -23.47 12.77
N ASN A 241 -15.20 -22.59 13.68
CA ASN A 241 -16.61 -22.23 13.91
C ASN A 241 -16.73 -20.71 13.99
N LYS A 242 -17.98 -20.20 13.86
CA LYS A 242 -18.25 -18.77 13.85
C LYS A 242 -17.66 -18.00 15.05
N GLY A 243 -17.60 -18.61 16.22
CA GLY A 243 -17.02 -17.99 17.42
C GLY A 243 -15.50 -17.76 17.31
N LYS A 244 -14.77 -18.62 16.59
CA LYS A 244 -13.31 -18.48 16.39
C LYS A 244 -12.94 -17.33 15.46
N PHE A 245 -13.86 -16.88 14.61
CA PHE A 245 -13.62 -15.81 13.65
C PHE A 245 -14.17 -14.45 14.15
N GLY A 246 -14.50 -14.39 15.45
CA GLY A 246 -14.89 -13.18 16.14
C GLY A 246 -16.33 -12.74 15.88
N HIS A 247 -16.78 -11.82 16.68
CA HIS A 247 -18.10 -11.21 16.61
C HIS A 247 -17.96 -9.68 16.60
N VAL A 248 -18.15 -9.06 15.46
CA VAL A 248 -18.06 -7.62 15.28
C VAL A 248 -19.39 -6.97 15.68
N LEU A 249 -19.32 -5.92 16.50
CA LEU A 249 -20.42 -5.00 16.77
C LEU A 249 -20.16 -3.69 16.01
N ILE A 250 -21.10 -3.26 15.19
CA ILE A 250 -21.04 -1.96 14.50
C ILE A 250 -22.12 -1.07 15.07
N ILE A 251 -21.74 0.09 15.59
CA ILE A 251 -22.67 1.13 16.08
C ILE A 251 -22.62 2.30 15.10
N GLY A 252 -23.74 2.61 14.48
CA GLY A 252 -23.83 3.69 13.49
C GLY A 252 -25.23 4.01 13.07
N GLY A 253 -25.34 4.86 12.05
CA GLY A 253 -26.61 5.26 11.47
C GLY A 253 -27.37 6.31 12.25
N ALA A 254 -28.14 7.09 11.51
CA ALA A 254 -29.15 8.02 11.95
C ALA A 254 -30.26 8.02 10.90
N PHE A 255 -31.40 8.68 11.18
CA PHE A 255 -32.44 8.86 10.18
C PHE A 255 -31.85 9.49 8.90
N GLY A 256 -32.10 8.87 7.74
CA GLY A 256 -31.53 9.26 6.45
C GLY A 256 -30.07 8.79 6.21
N LYS A 257 -29.40 8.14 7.17
CA LYS A 257 -28.00 7.67 7.09
C LYS A 257 -27.85 6.16 7.30
N ALA A 258 -28.85 5.36 6.95
CA ALA A 258 -28.84 3.90 7.11
C ALA A 258 -27.79 3.20 6.24
N GLY A 259 -27.38 3.79 5.12
CA GLY A 259 -26.43 3.21 4.18
C GLY A 259 -25.03 2.98 4.76
N ALA A 260 -24.51 3.91 5.57
CA ALA A 260 -23.16 3.84 6.13
C ALA A 260 -22.96 2.60 7.04
N PRO A 261 -23.77 2.37 8.12
CA PRO A 261 -23.64 1.17 8.92
C PRO A 261 -23.98 -0.12 8.14
N SER A 262 -24.83 -0.04 7.12
CA SER A 262 -25.13 -1.16 6.23
C SER A 262 -23.89 -1.60 5.44
N MET A 263 -23.18 -0.65 4.81
CA MET A 263 -21.96 -0.92 4.06
C MET A 263 -20.85 -1.45 4.95
N ALA A 264 -20.64 -0.84 6.14
CA ALA A 264 -19.67 -1.33 7.12
C ALA A 264 -19.98 -2.78 7.56
N SER A 265 -21.26 -3.09 7.80
CA SER A 265 -21.70 -4.43 8.21
C SER A 265 -21.51 -5.46 7.11
N LEU A 266 -21.87 -5.13 5.87
CA LEU A 266 -21.69 -6.00 4.72
C LEU A 266 -20.19 -6.27 4.48
N ALA A 267 -19.35 -5.24 4.56
CA ALA A 267 -17.91 -5.36 4.44
C ALA A 267 -17.32 -6.26 5.54
N SER A 268 -17.78 -6.11 6.78
CA SER A 268 -17.35 -6.98 7.89
C SER A 268 -17.66 -8.46 7.64
N MET A 269 -18.87 -8.77 7.20
CA MET A 269 -19.27 -10.15 6.87
C MET A 269 -18.45 -10.71 5.69
N ARG A 270 -18.29 -9.95 4.63
CA ARG A 270 -17.54 -10.35 3.42
C ARG A 270 -16.03 -10.48 3.66
N THR A 271 -15.49 -9.78 4.65
CA THR A 271 -14.09 -9.93 5.10
C THR A 271 -13.92 -11.17 5.97
N GLY A 272 -15.01 -11.78 6.44
CA GLY A 272 -14.97 -13.07 7.08
C GLY A 272 -15.11 -13.08 8.61
N ALA A 273 -15.61 -12.02 9.22
CA ALA A 273 -16.05 -12.06 10.60
C ALA A 273 -17.03 -13.21 10.81
N GLY A 274 -16.89 -13.96 11.90
CA GLY A 274 -17.76 -15.10 12.19
C GLY A 274 -19.21 -14.70 12.43
N LEU A 275 -19.40 -13.54 13.04
CA LEU A 275 -20.69 -12.91 13.29
C LEU A 275 -20.55 -11.39 13.19
N THR A 276 -21.58 -10.72 12.67
CA THR A 276 -21.68 -9.26 12.67
C THR A 276 -23.05 -8.85 13.24
N THR A 277 -23.02 -7.94 14.20
CA THR A 277 -24.23 -7.27 14.73
C THR A 277 -24.13 -5.79 14.40
N CYS A 278 -25.17 -5.24 13.80
CA CYS A 278 -25.30 -3.81 13.58
C CYS A 278 -26.31 -3.24 14.60
N ALA A 279 -25.83 -2.31 15.43
CA ALA A 279 -26.67 -1.60 16.39
C ALA A 279 -26.96 -0.20 15.84
N VAL A 280 -28.22 0.06 15.56
CA VAL A 280 -28.69 1.27 14.87
C VAL A 280 -29.95 1.82 15.56
N PRO A 281 -30.27 3.10 15.35
CA PRO A 281 -31.56 3.66 15.76
C PRO A 281 -32.73 2.79 15.33
N LYS A 282 -33.71 2.63 16.21
CA LYS A 282 -34.87 1.74 16.01
C LYS A 282 -35.59 2.01 14.68
N GLU A 283 -35.70 3.27 14.30
CA GLU A 283 -36.45 3.68 13.10
C GLU A 283 -35.82 3.15 11.78
N ILE A 284 -34.50 3.00 11.74
CA ILE A 284 -33.79 2.53 10.53
C ILE A 284 -33.50 1.03 10.50
N VAL A 285 -33.86 0.29 11.58
CA VAL A 285 -33.67 -1.18 11.65
C VAL A 285 -34.26 -1.90 10.43
N PRO A 286 -35.49 -1.63 9.96
CA PRO A 286 -36.04 -2.31 8.79
C PRO A 286 -35.23 -2.05 7.50
N THR A 287 -34.71 -0.83 7.36
CA THR A 287 -33.89 -0.46 6.19
C THR A 287 -32.56 -1.20 6.19
N VAL A 288 -31.89 -1.27 7.34
CA VAL A 288 -30.60 -1.98 7.48
C VAL A 288 -30.79 -3.49 7.38
N ALA A 289 -31.92 -4.04 7.85
CA ALA A 289 -32.25 -5.47 7.74
C ALA A 289 -32.33 -5.96 6.29
N ALA A 290 -32.68 -5.08 5.37
CA ALA A 290 -32.80 -5.42 3.95
C ALA A 290 -31.45 -5.69 3.24
N ILE A 291 -30.31 -5.35 3.88
CA ILE A 291 -28.99 -5.45 3.23
C ILE A 291 -28.52 -6.91 3.07
N ALA A 292 -28.72 -7.71 4.09
CA ALA A 292 -28.34 -9.13 4.09
C ALA A 292 -29.05 -9.89 5.22
N PRO A 293 -29.60 -11.07 4.95
CA PRO A 293 -30.28 -11.89 5.96
C PRO A 293 -29.34 -12.45 7.05
N GLU A 294 -28.03 -12.48 6.79
CA GLU A 294 -27.01 -12.93 7.74
C GLU A 294 -26.70 -11.90 8.84
N LEU A 295 -27.09 -10.63 8.64
CA LEU A 295 -26.79 -9.55 9.56
C LEU A 295 -27.72 -9.59 10.78
N MET A 296 -27.13 -9.62 11.98
CA MET A 296 -27.88 -9.44 13.22
C MET A 296 -28.06 -7.96 13.53
N LEU A 297 -29.21 -7.61 14.08
CA LEU A 297 -29.55 -6.23 14.39
C LEU A 297 -29.89 -6.05 15.87
N THR A 298 -29.48 -4.91 16.43
CA THR A 298 -29.86 -4.46 17.76
C THR A 298 -30.42 -3.04 17.66
N PRO A 299 -31.70 -2.81 18.00
CA PRO A 299 -32.26 -1.49 18.01
C PRO A 299 -31.67 -0.67 19.16
N LEU A 300 -31.25 0.56 18.88
CA LEU A 300 -30.83 1.56 19.87
C LEU A 300 -31.96 2.59 20.08
N GLU A 301 -32.07 3.06 21.30
CA GLU A 301 -33.00 4.14 21.65
C GLU A 301 -32.44 5.49 21.24
N GLU A 302 -33.29 6.34 20.71
CA GLU A 302 -33.00 7.73 20.38
C GLU A 302 -33.53 8.65 21.49
N GLY A 303 -32.81 9.78 21.69
CA GLY A 303 -33.27 10.88 22.54
C GLY A 303 -34.09 11.88 21.71
N GLN A 304 -34.23 13.11 22.22
CA GLN A 304 -34.86 14.19 21.45
C GLN A 304 -34.07 14.53 20.17
N SER A 305 -32.76 14.35 20.21
CA SER A 305 -31.87 14.37 19.04
C SER A 305 -30.68 13.46 19.30
N GLY A 306 -30.38 12.58 18.32
CA GLY A 306 -29.29 11.62 18.39
C GLY A 306 -29.51 10.43 19.33
N LEU A 307 -28.46 9.63 19.54
CA LEU A 307 -28.52 8.44 20.37
C LEU A 307 -28.74 8.77 21.85
N SER A 308 -29.69 8.06 22.48
CA SER A 308 -29.96 8.22 23.92
C SER A 308 -28.83 7.63 24.79
N LEU A 309 -28.45 8.36 25.85
CA LEU A 309 -27.51 7.86 26.87
C LEU A 309 -28.06 6.66 27.65
N ASP A 310 -29.38 6.45 27.62
CA ASP A 310 -30.03 5.27 28.22
C ASP A 310 -29.52 3.94 27.65
N ASN A 311 -29.00 3.93 26.42
CA ASN A 311 -28.32 2.76 25.84
C ASN A 311 -27.03 2.38 26.58
N LEU A 312 -26.48 3.31 27.38
CA LEU A 312 -25.27 3.09 28.17
C LEU A 312 -25.56 2.69 29.63
N ARG A 313 -26.83 2.48 30.03
CA ARG A 313 -27.13 1.92 31.35
C ARG A 313 -26.46 0.55 31.48
N PRO A 314 -25.94 0.17 32.67
CA PRO A 314 -25.10 -1.03 32.83
C PRO A 314 -25.71 -2.29 32.22
N GLU A 315 -27.00 -2.56 32.48
CA GLU A 315 -27.69 -3.75 31.99
C GLU A 315 -27.86 -3.77 30.46
N LYS A 316 -28.10 -2.60 29.83
CA LYS A 316 -28.23 -2.47 28.38
C LYS A 316 -26.88 -2.57 27.71
N LEU A 317 -25.86 -1.92 28.25
CA LEU A 317 -24.51 -1.96 27.73
C LEU A 317 -23.94 -3.38 27.83
N GLU A 318 -24.10 -4.07 28.95
CA GLU A 318 -23.71 -5.46 29.12
C GLU A 318 -24.39 -6.37 28.07
N ALA A 319 -25.71 -6.22 27.90
CA ALA A 319 -26.45 -6.99 26.88
C ALA A 319 -25.95 -6.71 25.46
N LEU A 320 -25.66 -5.44 25.13
CA LEU A 320 -25.11 -5.04 23.81
C LEU A 320 -23.74 -5.64 23.55
N LEU A 321 -22.87 -5.69 24.56
CA LEU A 321 -21.47 -6.17 24.43
C LEU A 321 -21.33 -7.68 24.60
N LYS A 322 -22.34 -8.38 25.10
CA LYS A 322 -22.27 -9.82 25.39
C LYS A 322 -21.85 -10.63 24.16
N GLY A 323 -20.72 -11.32 24.28
CA GLY A 323 -20.17 -12.19 23.23
C GLY A 323 -19.58 -11.45 22.02
N LYS A 324 -19.40 -10.13 22.10
CA LYS A 324 -18.71 -9.35 21.08
C LYS A 324 -17.20 -9.38 21.31
N THR A 325 -16.42 -9.29 20.24
CA THR A 325 -14.95 -9.32 20.32
C THR A 325 -14.31 -8.03 19.83
N VAL A 326 -14.96 -7.27 18.95
CA VAL A 326 -14.53 -5.97 18.45
C VAL A 326 -15.75 -5.06 18.31
N LEU A 327 -15.58 -3.78 18.62
CA LEU A 327 -16.55 -2.72 18.40
C LEU A 327 -16.05 -1.77 17.32
N ALA A 328 -16.89 -1.46 16.33
CA ALA A 328 -16.70 -0.34 15.40
C ALA A 328 -17.80 0.69 15.62
N ILE A 329 -17.44 1.99 15.59
CA ILE A 329 -18.40 3.07 15.82
C ILE A 329 -18.12 4.26 14.89
N GLY A 330 -19.20 4.87 14.39
CA GLY A 330 -19.12 6.15 13.70
C GLY A 330 -19.81 6.24 12.35
N PRO A 331 -19.86 5.18 11.52
CA PRO A 331 -20.49 5.23 10.19
C PRO A 331 -21.92 5.79 10.25
N GLY A 332 -22.11 7.00 9.71
CA GLY A 332 -23.41 7.66 9.65
C GLY A 332 -24.09 7.99 10.98
N LEU A 333 -23.33 8.07 12.07
CA LEU A 333 -23.86 8.20 13.43
C LEU A 333 -24.52 9.56 13.71
N GLY A 334 -24.09 10.60 13.00
CA GLY A 334 -24.45 11.99 13.27
C GLY A 334 -23.61 12.61 14.39
N THR A 335 -23.64 13.93 14.46
CA THR A 335 -22.85 14.73 15.42
C THR A 335 -23.75 15.59 16.32
N GLU A 336 -25.05 15.41 16.23
CA GLU A 336 -26.02 16.27 16.93
C GLU A 336 -26.48 15.68 18.27
N GLY A 337 -27.01 16.55 19.11
CA GLY A 337 -27.66 16.21 20.36
C GLY A 337 -26.76 15.47 21.35
N THR A 338 -27.23 14.32 21.84
CA THR A 338 -26.51 13.49 22.81
C THR A 338 -25.49 12.53 22.21
N THR A 339 -25.42 12.42 20.87
CA THR A 339 -24.52 11.49 20.18
C THR A 339 -23.03 11.69 20.52
N PRO A 340 -22.46 12.92 20.53
CA PRO A 340 -21.06 13.12 20.91
C PRO A 340 -20.76 12.65 22.34
N GLU A 341 -21.70 12.88 23.28
CA GLU A 341 -21.53 12.44 24.67
C GLU A 341 -21.64 10.91 24.77
N PHE A 342 -22.55 10.30 24.01
CA PHE A 342 -22.65 8.84 23.90
C PHE A 342 -21.30 8.22 23.44
N VAL A 343 -20.66 8.76 22.41
CA VAL A 343 -19.36 8.28 21.91
C VAL A 343 -18.28 8.38 22.99
N LYS A 344 -18.18 9.53 23.67
CA LYS A 344 -17.17 9.74 24.73
C LYS A 344 -17.36 8.78 25.90
N GLN A 345 -18.59 8.62 26.37
CA GLN A 345 -18.89 7.69 27.47
C GLN A 345 -18.71 6.23 27.06
N LEU A 346 -19.05 5.85 25.83
CA LEU A 346 -18.81 4.51 25.30
C LEU A 346 -17.32 4.20 25.29
N LEU A 347 -16.48 5.12 24.77
CA LEU A 347 -15.03 4.98 24.77
C LEU A 347 -14.47 4.79 26.17
N GLN A 348 -15.00 5.46 27.19
CA GLN A 348 -14.53 5.32 28.58
C GLN A 348 -14.91 3.98 29.24
N ARG A 349 -16.03 3.39 28.86
CA ARG A 349 -16.64 2.23 29.54
C ARG A 349 -16.37 0.88 28.88
N VAL A 350 -16.22 0.85 27.54
CA VAL A 350 -16.04 -0.40 26.78
C VAL A 350 -14.60 -0.83 26.77
N GLU A 351 -14.31 -2.09 27.11
CA GLU A 351 -12.96 -2.65 27.14
C GLU A 351 -12.56 -3.39 25.86
N LEU A 352 -13.50 -3.60 24.94
CA LEU A 352 -13.22 -4.28 23.67
C LEU A 352 -12.25 -3.48 22.79
N PRO A 353 -11.46 -4.13 21.93
CA PRO A 353 -10.83 -3.48 20.80
C PRO A 353 -11.83 -2.64 20.02
N MET A 354 -11.46 -1.39 19.67
CA MET A 354 -12.39 -0.44 19.08
C MET A 354 -11.84 0.19 17.81
N VAL A 355 -12.68 0.24 16.77
CA VAL A 355 -12.45 1.02 15.54
C VAL A 355 -13.34 2.24 15.57
N ILE A 356 -12.75 3.42 15.46
CA ILE A 356 -13.44 4.72 15.54
C ILE A 356 -13.27 5.45 14.21
N ASP A 357 -14.38 5.76 13.54
CA ASP A 357 -14.39 6.40 12.24
C ASP A 357 -15.42 7.52 12.15
N ALA A 358 -15.36 8.31 11.11
CA ALA A 358 -16.39 9.24 10.68
C ALA A 358 -16.93 10.16 11.81
N ASP A 359 -18.24 10.15 12.05
CA ASP A 359 -18.88 11.02 13.03
C ASP A 359 -18.39 10.78 14.46
N ALA A 360 -17.91 9.57 14.79
CA ALA A 360 -17.33 9.29 16.11
C ALA A 360 -15.93 9.95 16.27
N LEU A 361 -15.15 10.08 15.22
CA LEU A 361 -13.90 10.87 15.25
C LEU A 361 -14.20 12.35 15.50
N ASN A 362 -15.24 12.88 14.84
CA ASN A 362 -15.68 14.26 15.04
C ASN A 362 -16.09 14.52 16.50
N ALA A 363 -16.75 13.56 17.15
CA ALA A 363 -17.15 13.64 18.56
C ALA A 363 -15.96 13.69 19.53
N LEU A 364 -14.78 13.22 19.11
CA LEU A 364 -13.55 13.21 19.91
C LEU A 364 -12.63 14.41 19.63
N ALA A 365 -12.96 15.28 18.66
CA ALA A 365 -12.23 16.52 18.43
C ALA A 365 -12.24 17.39 19.70
N GLY A 366 -11.06 17.80 20.16
CA GLY A 366 -10.88 18.50 21.44
C GLY A 366 -10.93 17.61 22.71
N TYR A 367 -11.10 16.29 22.55
CA TYR A 367 -11.15 15.33 23.65
C TYR A 367 -10.18 14.14 23.43
N THR A 368 -9.08 14.35 22.72
CA THR A 368 -8.12 13.28 22.38
C THR A 368 -7.42 12.67 23.60
N ASP A 369 -7.40 13.35 24.74
CA ASP A 369 -6.94 12.76 26.00
C ASP A 369 -7.74 11.50 26.42
N LEU A 370 -9.01 11.39 26.02
CA LEU A 370 -9.80 10.18 26.25
C LEU A 370 -9.22 8.97 25.48
N LEU A 371 -8.64 9.20 24.28
CA LEU A 371 -7.94 8.17 23.52
C LEU A 371 -6.71 7.68 24.29
N LYS A 372 -5.90 8.63 24.79
CA LYS A 372 -4.72 8.33 25.59
C LYS A 372 -5.05 7.53 26.84
N GLN A 373 -6.09 7.93 27.57
CA GLN A 373 -6.59 7.19 28.73
C GLN A 373 -7.03 5.76 28.35
N ALA A 374 -7.81 5.62 27.28
CA ALA A 374 -8.32 4.32 26.87
C ALA A 374 -7.22 3.40 26.34
N ALA A 375 -6.32 3.90 25.51
CA ALA A 375 -5.29 3.10 24.86
C ALA A 375 -4.05 2.90 25.75
N ARG A 376 -3.41 3.97 26.22
CA ARG A 376 -2.15 3.85 27.00
C ARG A 376 -2.35 3.42 28.43
N GLU A 377 -3.29 4.04 29.15
CA GLU A 377 -3.42 3.79 30.58
C GLU A 377 -4.16 2.47 30.86
N LYS A 378 -5.12 2.10 30.01
CA LYS A 378 -5.90 0.85 30.15
C LYS A 378 -5.44 -0.27 29.21
N GLY A 379 -4.41 -0.03 28.37
CA GLY A 379 -3.83 -1.02 27.47
C GLY A 379 -4.79 -1.55 26.38
N ARG A 380 -5.75 -0.71 25.95
CA ARG A 380 -6.78 -1.13 24.99
C ARG A 380 -6.34 -0.91 23.54
N THR A 381 -6.72 -1.80 22.64
CA THR A 381 -6.55 -1.61 21.21
C THR A 381 -7.57 -0.61 20.68
N ILE A 382 -7.10 0.56 20.25
CA ILE A 382 -7.91 1.59 19.60
C ILE A 382 -7.34 1.87 18.21
N VAL A 383 -8.18 1.76 17.19
CA VAL A 383 -7.84 2.07 15.79
C VAL A 383 -8.68 3.25 15.33
N LEU A 384 -8.03 4.26 14.79
CA LEU A 384 -8.68 5.44 14.21
C LEU A 384 -8.48 5.43 12.70
N THR A 385 -9.51 5.83 11.93
CA THR A 385 -9.45 5.81 10.46
C THR A 385 -9.77 7.18 9.83
N PRO A 386 -9.12 8.30 10.27
CA PRO A 386 -9.46 9.62 9.78
C PRO A 386 -9.01 9.84 8.33
N HIS A 387 -9.83 10.54 7.54
CA HIS A 387 -9.37 11.26 6.37
C HIS A 387 -8.71 12.60 6.80
N PRO A 388 -7.97 13.32 5.92
CA PRO A 388 -7.24 14.53 6.32
C PRO A 388 -8.08 15.59 7.02
N GLY A 389 -9.36 15.75 6.62
CA GLY A 389 -10.26 16.71 7.28
C GLY A 389 -10.68 16.30 8.69
N GLU A 390 -10.89 15.02 8.96
CA GLU A 390 -11.15 14.48 10.31
C GLU A 390 -9.90 14.58 11.18
N MET A 391 -8.73 14.25 10.60
CA MET A 391 -7.45 14.39 11.29
C MET A 391 -7.17 15.83 11.69
N ALA A 392 -7.42 16.78 10.80
CA ALA A 392 -7.29 18.21 11.08
C ALA A 392 -8.13 18.63 12.29
N ARG A 393 -9.38 18.16 12.37
CA ARG A 393 -10.25 18.43 13.54
C ARG A 393 -9.72 17.79 14.82
N LEU A 394 -9.21 16.56 14.76
CA LEU A 394 -8.64 15.87 15.93
C LEU A 394 -7.43 16.63 16.51
N ILE A 395 -6.58 17.17 15.65
CA ILE A 395 -5.39 17.93 16.10
C ILE A 395 -5.66 19.41 16.36
N GLY A 396 -6.88 19.90 16.10
CA GLY A 396 -7.21 21.32 16.20
C GLY A 396 -6.48 22.20 15.17
N GLY A 397 -6.16 21.64 13.99
CA GLY A 397 -5.42 22.28 12.91
C GLY A 397 -6.19 22.32 11.58
N THR A 398 -5.47 22.46 10.49
CA THR A 398 -5.98 22.53 9.12
C THR A 398 -5.57 21.30 8.30
N VAL A 399 -6.24 21.05 7.16
CA VAL A 399 -5.83 20.00 6.21
C VAL A 399 -4.41 20.25 5.71
N LYS A 400 -4.01 21.51 5.52
CA LYS A 400 -2.65 21.86 5.12
C LYS A 400 -1.61 21.44 6.17
N ASP A 401 -1.92 21.56 7.46
CA ASP A 401 -1.02 21.11 8.54
C ASP A 401 -0.87 19.59 8.50
N VAL A 402 -1.95 18.85 8.19
CA VAL A 402 -1.90 17.39 8.04
C VAL A 402 -1.05 16.98 6.84
N GLU A 403 -1.24 17.62 5.68
CA GLU A 403 -0.55 17.25 4.43
C GLU A 403 0.92 17.68 4.39
N SER A 404 1.32 18.70 5.18
CA SER A 404 2.70 19.22 5.18
C SER A 404 3.74 18.24 5.70
N ASP A 405 3.37 17.34 6.64
CA ASP A 405 4.22 16.27 7.16
C ASP A 405 3.36 15.11 7.65
N ARG A 406 2.78 14.36 6.71
CA ARG A 406 1.90 13.23 7.01
C ARG A 406 2.57 12.15 7.84
N ILE A 407 3.83 11.84 7.53
CA ILE A 407 4.61 10.78 8.19
C ILE A 407 4.89 11.16 9.64
N GLY A 408 5.47 12.34 9.87
CA GLY A 408 5.80 12.83 11.21
C GLY A 408 4.56 13.02 12.07
N LEU A 409 3.50 13.61 11.51
CA LEU A 409 2.23 13.82 12.19
C LEU A 409 1.57 12.49 12.60
N ALA A 410 1.47 11.52 11.67
CA ALA A 410 0.86 10.23 11.96
C ALA A 410 1.64 9.47 13.04
N ARG A 411 2.97 9.45 12.93
CA ARG A 411 3.86 8.83 13.94
C ARG A 411 3.68 9.47 15.31
N LYS A 412 3.75 10.80 15.37
CA LYS A 412 3.60 11.55 16.62
C LYS A 412 2.25 11.27 17.29
N PHE A 413 1.16 11.38 16.53
CA PHE A 413 -0.18 11.16 17.06
C PHE A 413 -0.37 9.73 17.58
N ALA A 414 0.03 8.73 16.79
CA ALA A 414 -0.09 7.31 17.16
C ALA A 414 0.70 7.00 18.44
N THR A 415 1.96 7.46 18.53
CA THR A 415 2.82 7.22 19.70
C THR A 415 2.34 7.99 20.92
N GLU A 416 1.89 9.23 20.78
CA GLU A 416 1.44 10.06 21.90
C GLU A 416 0.18 9.50 22.55
N HIS A 417 -0.81 9.10 21.73
CA HIS A 417 -2.09 8.60 22.21
C HIS A 417 -2.11 7.08 22.43
N GLY A 418 -1.10 6.34 21.95
CA GLY A 418 -1.04 4.88 22.07
C GLY A 418 -2.05 4.16 21.16
N VAL A 419 -2.43 4.77 20.05
CA VAL A 419 -3.44 4.25 19.09
C VAL A 419 -2.81 3.80 17.78
N THR A 420 -3.48 2.91 17.06
CA THR A 420 -3.20 2.69 15.65
C THR A 420 -3.98 3.70 14.82
N LEU A 421 -3.28 4.48 14.02
CA LEU A 421 -3.85 5.54 13.19
C LEU A 421 -3.76 5.17 11.71
N VAL A 422 -4.90 5.03 11.05
CA VAL A 422 -5.02 4.85 9.59
C VAL A 422 -5.31 6.22 8.98
N LEU A 423 -4.28 6.97 8.62
CA LEU A 423 -4.42 8.28 7.97
C LEU A 423 -4.69 8.08 6.48
N LYS A 424 -5.96 8.21 6.11
CA LYS A 424 -6.44 8.03 4.72
C LYS A 424 -5.87 9.10 3.78
N GLY A 425 -5.79 8.79 2.49
CA GLY A 425 -5.31 9.68 1.42
C GLY A 425 -4.41 8.95 0.44
N TRP A 426 -3.75 9.70 -0.46
CA TRP A 426 -2.71 9.13 -1.32
C TRP A 426 -1.67 8.42 -0.47
N ARG A 427 -1.43 7.13 -0.76
CA ARG A 427 -0.56 6.29 0.05
C ARG A 427 -0.98 6.33 1.54
N THR A 428 -2.13 5.74 1.84
CA THR A 428 -2.64 5.65 3.22
C THR A 428 -1.57 5.15 4.17
N LEU A 429 -1.37 5.86 5.29
CA LEU A 429 -0.40 5.53 6.31
C LEU A 429 -1.07 4.80 7.48
N VAL A 430 -0.48 3.71 7.93
CA VAL A 430 -0.91 2.98 9.13
C VAL A 430 0.17 3.15 10.20
N ALA A 431 0.00 4.12 11.08
CA ALA A 431 0.95 4.42 12.15
C ALA A 431 0.57 3.68 13.44
N HIS A 432 1.56 3.03 14.05
CA HIS A 432 1.39 2.20 15.25
C HIS A 432 1.91 2.89 16.52
N PRO A 433 1.46 2.45 17.72
CA PRO A 433 1.89 3.03 19.00
C PRO A 433 3.39 2.97 19.26
N ASP A 434 4.09 2.03 18.63
CA ASP A 434 5.55 1.86 18.73
C ASP A 434 6.36 2.76 17.78
N GLY A 435 5.68 3.54 16.93
CA GLY A 435 6.27 4.44 15.95
C GLY A 435 6.61 3.81 14.60
N GLN A 436 6.29 2.53 14.38
CA GLN A 436 6.33 1.93 13.04
C GLN A 436 5.20 2.49 12.17
N ILE A 437 5.43 2.60 10.86
CA ILE A 437 4.43 3.05 9.90
C ILE A 437 4.41 2.12 8.69
N GLY A 438 3.24 1.54 8.42
CA GLY A 438 2.94 0.88 7.17
C GLY A 438 2.51 1.89 6.10
N VAL A 439 3.09 1.80 4.90
CA VAL A 439 2.69 2.60 3.73
C VAL A 439 1.90 1.72 2.78
N ASN A 440 0.66 2.10 2.49
CA ASN A 440 -0.21 1.35 1.59
C ASN A 440 -0.12 1.86 0.15
N THR A 441 0.08 0.96 -0.79
CA THR A 441 0.23 1.26 -2.22
C THR A 441 -0.98 0.89 -3.07
N THR A 442 -2.00 0.26 -2.49
CA THR A 442 -3.25 -0.12 -3.18
C THR A 442 -4.33 0.96 -3.03
N GLY A 443 -5.29 0.93 -3.92
CA GLY A 443 -6.36 1.91 -4.01
C GLY A 443 -6.13 2.94 -5.11
N ASN A 444 -7.22 3.49 -5.61
CA ASN A 444 -7.23 4.36 -6.79
C ASN A 444 -8.30 5.47 -6.65
N PRO A 445 -8.31 6.49 -7.55
CA PRO A 445 -9.23 7.62 -7.46
C PRO A 445 -10.72 7.25 -7.49
N SER A 446 -11.11 6.11 -8.09
CA SER A 446 -12.51 5.65 -8.10
C SER A 446 -13.10 5.47 -6.70
N MET A 447 -12.22 5.22 -5.71
CA MET A 447 -12.60 5.04 -4.30
C MET A 447 -12.93 6.37 -3.59
N ALA A 448 -12.71 7.53 -4.23
CA ALA A 448 -13.03 8.85 -3.67
C ALA A 448 -14.54 9.14 -3.76
N LYS A 449 -15.35 8.22 -3.20
CA LYS A 449 -16.82 8.29 -3.16
C LYS A 449 -17.34 8.00 -1.76
N GLY A 450 -18.55 8.50 -1.47
CA GLY A 450 -19.24 8.21 -0.21
C GLY A 450 -19.41 6.71 0.02
N GLY A 451 -19.12 6.25 1.23
CA GLY A 451 -19.24 4.85 1.62
C GLY A 451 -17.93 4.05 1.61
N SER A 452 -16.90 4.48 0.86
CA SER A 452 -15.61 3.78 0.81
C SER A 452 -14.95 3.70 2.21
N GLY A 453 -15.00 4.78 2.99
CA GLY A 453 -14.53 4.80 4.38
C GLY A 453 -15.32 3.86 5.29
N ASP A 454 -16.66 3.83 5.15
CA ASP A 454 -17.51 2.94 5.93
C ASP A 454 -17.15 1.45 5.68
N ILE A 455 -16.86 1.11 4.43
CA ILE A 455 -16.39 -0.23 4.05
C ILE A 455 -15.05 -0.54 4.71
N LEU A 456 -14.09 0.40 4.69
CA LEU A 456 -12.80 0.23 5.38
C LEU A 456 -13.02 -0.06 6.87
N THR A 457 -13.90 0.67 7.53
CA THR A 457 -14.24 0.45 8.95
C THR A 457 -14.71 -0.98 9.20
N GLY A 458 -15.58 -1.51 8.35
CA GLY A 458 -16.05 -2.89 8.42
C GLY A 458 -14.94 -3.93 8.20
N ILE A 459 -14.05 -3.69 7.23
CA ILE A 459 -12.90 -4.55 6.94
C ILE A 459 -11.92 -4.57 8.12
N VAL A 460 -11.55 -3.39 8.65
CA VAL A 460 -10.64 -3.28 9.80
C VAL A 460 -11.21 -4.00 11.01
N ALA A 461 -12.48 -3.79 11.34
CA ALA A 461 -13.14 -4.46 12.46
C ALA A 461 -13.15 -5.99 12.31
N ALA A 462 -13.41 -6.49 11.10
CA ALA A 462 -13.41 -7.93 10.82
C ALA A 462 -12.01 -8.56 10.87
N MET A 463 -10.99 -7.86 10.38
CA MET A 463 -9.61 -8.34 10.45
C MET A 463 -9.10 -8.36 11.88
N LEU A 464 -9.41 -7.33 12.69
CA LEU A 464 -9.11 -7.32 14.12
C LEU A 464 -9.81 -8.48 14.85
N ALA A 465 -11.08 -8.75 14.53
CA ALA A 465 -11.84 -9.83 15.17
C ALA A 465 -11.26 -11.22 14.87
N GLN A 466 -10.66 -11.42 13.71
CA GLN A 466 -10.09 -12.69 13.27
C GLN A 466 -8.63 -12.87 13.66
N TYR A 467 -7.85 -11.79 13.66
CA TYR A 467 -6.38 -11.86 13.71
C TYR A 467 -5.74 -10.94 14.75
N GLY A 468 -6.49 -10.05 15.40
CA GLY A 468 -5.97 -9.03 16.31
C GLY A 468 -5.94 -9.43 17.79
N ASP A 469 -6.44 -10.61 18.18
CA ASP A 469 -6.44 -11.02 19.58
C ASP A 469 -5.04 -11.45 20.05
N VAL A 470 -4.33 -10.52 20.67
CA VAL A 470 -2.96 -10.72 21.18
C VAL A 470 -2.89 -11.88 22.19
N LYS A 471 -3.95 -12.12 22.98
CA LYS A 471 -3.99 -13.24 23.96
C LYS A 471 -4.02 -14.61 23.28
N GLN A 472 -4.46 -14.66 22.04
CA GLN A 472 -4.49 -15.87 21.22
C GLN A 472 -3.36 -15.90 20.17
N GLY A 473 -2.33 -15.04 20.31
CA GLY A 473 -1.21 -14.96 19.39
C GLY A 473 -1.51 -14.15 18.12
N GLY A 474 -2.53 -13.31 18.14
CA GLY A 474 -2.86 -12.37 17.07
C GLY A 474 -1.93 -11.16 17.06
N ASP A 475 -1.92 -10.45 15.92
CA ASP A 475 -1.13 -9.25 15.70
C ASP A 475 -2.03 -8.11 15.18
N VAL A 476 -2.21 -7.08 16.02
CA VAL A 476 -3.05 -5.92 15.71
C VAL A 476 -2.49 -5.14 14.52
N ALA A 477 -1.17 -4.95 14.46
CA ALA A 477 -0.54 -4.19 13.39
C ALA A 477 -0.75 -4.89 12.04
N GLN A 478 -0.43 -6.18 11.96
CA GLN A 478 -0.64 -6.95 10.74
C GLN A 478 -2.13 -7.00 10.33
N ALA A 479 -3.04 -7.13 11.30
CA ALA A 479 -4.48 -7.18 11.01
C ALA A 479 -4.98 -5.87 10.38
N VAL A 480 -4.57 -4.70 10.92
CA VAL A 480 -4.98 -3.39 10.40
C VAL A 480 -4.33 -3.10 9.04
N GLU A 481 -3.04 -3.38 8.88
CA GLU A 481 -2.34 -3.19 7.61
C GLU A 481 -2.91 -4.07 6.50
N ALA A 482 -3.17 -5.35 6.79
CA ALA A 482 -3.82 -6.25 5.85
C ALA A 482 -5.23 -5.77 5.46
N ALA A 483 -5.98 -5.20 6.42
CA ALA A 483 -7.29 -4.61 6.15
C ALA A 483 -7.21 -3.44 5.17
N VAL A 484 -6.28 -2.52 5.39
CA VAL A 484 -6.07 -1.34 4.52
C VAL A 484 -5.63 -1.78 3.13
N PHE A 485 -4.68 -2.72 3.05
CA PHE A 485 -4.21 -3.27 1.77
C PHE A 485 -5.33 -3.99 1.00
N LEU A 486 -6.11 -4.84 1.65
CA LEU A 486 -7.24 -5.56 1.03
C LEU A 486 -8.33 -4.60 0.55
N HIS A 487 -8.61 -3.54 1.29
CA HIS A 487 -9.58 -2.51 0.90
C HIS A 487 -9.17 -1.82 -0.39
N GLY A 488 -7.92 -1.33 -0.47
CA GLY A 488 -7.39 -0.68 -1.67
C GLY A 488 -7.33 -1.64 -2.86
N LEU A 489 -6.80 -2.86 -2.65
CA LEU A 489 -6.71 -3.88 -3.70
C LEU A 489 -8.08 -4.30 -4.24
N ALA A 490 -9.10 -4.39 -3.39
CA ALA A 490 -10.47 -4.65 -3.84
C ALA A 490 -11.02 -3.49 -4.68
N GLY A 491 -10.66 -2.24 -4.33
CA GLY A 491 -10.95 -1.06 -5.14
C GLY A 491 -10.25 -1.08 -6.50
N ASP A 492 -9.01 -1.57 -6.56
CA ASP A 492 -8.27 -1.73 -7.81
C ASP A 492 -8.94 -2.76 -8.73
N PHE A 493 -9.34 -3.91 -8.19
CA PHE A 493 -10.12 -4.90 -8.94
C PHE A 493 -11.47 -4.37 -9.42
N ALA A 494 -12.17 -3.59 -8.60
CA ALA A 494 -13.44 -2.97 -8.98
C ALA A 494 -13.24 -1.98 -10.14
N CYS A 495 -12.20 -1.16 -10.08
CA CYS A 495 -11.87 -0.19 -11.13
C CYS A 495 -11.52 -0.87 -12.47
N LEU A 496 -10.71 -1.95 -12.43
CA LEU A 496 -10.38 -2.76 -13.61
C LEU A 496 -11.60 -3.46 -14.22
N ALA A 497 -12.55 -3.88 -13.39
CA ALA A 497 -13.77 -4.55 -13.87
C ALA A 497 -14.82 -3.61 -14.46
N GLN A 498 -14.72 -2.32 -14.18
CA GLN A 498 -15.68 -1.30 -14.59
C GLN A 498 -14.94 -0.11 -15.24
N ASP A 499 -15.04 1.06 -14.62
CA ASP A 499 -14.40 2.31 -15.00
C ASP A 499 -14.28 3.18 -13.76
N GLU A 500 -13.23 4.01 -13.66
CA GLU A 500 -12.97 4.81 -12.46
C GLU A 500 -14.13 5.73 -12.06
N HIS A 501 -14.97 6.16 -13.02
CA HIS A 501 -16.11 7.02 -12.76
C HIS A 501 -17.32 6.24 -12.24
N THR A 502 -17.45 4.95 -12.56
CA THR A 502 -18.66 4.15 -12.31
C THR A 502 -18.62 3.28 -11.07
N VAL A 503 -17.43 3.01 -10.52
CA VAL A 503 -17.27 2.21 -9.31
C VAL A 503 -18.04 2.82 -8.14
N LEU A 504 -18.86 2.00 -7.48
CA LEU A 504 -19.53 2.32 -6.23
C LEU A 504 -18.78 1.69 -5.05
N ALA A 505 -18.99 2.20 -3.84
CA ALA A 505 -18.41 1.61 -2.64
C ALA A 505 -18.76 0.12 -2.47
N THR A 506 -19.98 -0.29 -2.82
CA THR A 506 -20.41 -1.70 -2.76
C THR A 506 -19.69 -2.61 -3.75
N ASP A 507 -19.16 -2.08 -4.86
CA ASP A 507 -18.34 -2.86 -5.80
C ASP A 507 -17.01 -3.25 -5.17
N ILE A 508 -16.44 -2.41 -4.31
CA ILE A 508 -15.25 -2.76 -3.51
C ILE A 508 -15.55 -4.03 -2.69
N VAL A 509 -16.72 -4.10 -2.04
CA VAL A 509 -17.12 -5.28 -1.27
C VAL A 509 -17.28 -6.52 -2.16
N ALA A 510 -17.79 -6.37 -3.38
CA ALA A 510 -17.93 -7.46 -4.34
C ALA A 510 -16.57 -8.04 -4.75
N HIS A 511 -15.55 -7.19 -4.87
CA HIS A 511 -14.18 -7.57 -5.28
C HIS A 511 -13.24 -7.95 -4.12
N LEU A 512 -13.69 -7.93 -2.86
CA LEU A 512 -12.91 -8.48 -1.74
C LEU A 512 -12.46 -9.92 -2.00
N ARG A 513 -13.31 -10.75 -2.62
CA ARG A 513 -12.98 -12.14 -2.98
C ARG A 513 -11.71 -12.23 -3.85
N ASP A 514 -11.54 -11.29 -4.77
CA ASP A 514 -10.42 -11.27 -5.71
C ASP A 514 -9.15 -10.76 -4.99
N ALA A 515 -9.30 -9.74 -4.13
CA ALA A 515 -8.23 -9.26 -3.27
C ALA A 515 -7.71 -10.34 -2.31
N PHE A 516 -8.58 -11.15 -1.71
CA PHE A 516 -8.17 -12.28 -0.86
C PHE A 516 -7.44 -13.37 -1.64
N LYS A 517 -7.85 -13.67 -2.87
CA LYS A 517 -7.25 -14.72 -3.72
C LYS A 517 -5.87 -14.34 -4.25
N LEU A 518 -5.63 -13.08 -4.54
CA LEU A 518 -4.34 -12.61 -5.06
C LEU A 518 -3.21 -12.99 -4.08
N ARG A 519 -2.05 -13.40 -4.60
CA ARG A 519 -0.81 -13.56 -3.85
C ARG A 519 0.10 -12.38 -4.16
N VAL A 520 0.58 -11.68 -3.14
CA VAL A 520 1.46 -10.52 -3.33
C VAL A 520 2.82 -10.91 -3.91
N THR A 521 3.30 -12.11 -3.61
CA THR A 521 4.48 -12.69 -4.27
C THR A 521 4.01 -13.77 -5.24
N ASP A 522 4.45 -13.68 -6.50
CA ASP A 522 4.08 -14.62 -7.54
C ASP A 522 4.98 -15.86 -7.59
N SER A 523 4.68 -16.79 -8.51
CA SER A 523 5.46 -18.02 -8.70
C SER A 523 6.88 -17.79 -9.19
N ASN A 524 7.15 -16.62 -9.78
CA ASN A 524 8.48 -16.21 -10.24
C ASN A 524 9.31 -15.55 -9.13
N GLY A 525 8.72 -15.35 -7.94
CA GLY A 525 9.37 -14.74 -6.80
C GLY A 525 9.30 -13.21 -6.78
N PHE A 526 8.60 -12.57 -7.72
CA PHE A 526 8.40 -11.12 -7.71
C PHE A 526 7.35 -10.74 -6.68
N THR A 527 7.68 -9.76 -5.83
CA THR A 527 6.72 -9.15 -4.91
C THR A 527 6.12 -7.89 -5.54
N TRP A 528 4.81 -7.88 -5.73
CA TRP A 528 4.08 -6.82 -6.42
C TRP A 528 3.71 -5.69 -5.47
N ILE A 529 4.43 -4.60 -5.57
CA ILE A 529 4.15 -3.35 -4.81
C ILE A 529 2.93 -2.65 -5.41
N GLN A 530 2.80 -2.69 -6.77
CA GLN A 530 1.75 -2.07 -7.54
C GLN A 530 1.39 -2.93 -8.75
N GLY A 531 0.21 -2.75 -9.32
CA GLY A 531 -0.25 -3.45 -10.53
C GLY A 531 -0.67 -4.90 -10.32
N GLY A 532 -0.72 -5.38 -9.08
CA GLY A 532 -1.07 -6.76 -8.78
C GLY A 532 -2.46 -7.18 -9.27
N ALA A 533 -3.42 -6.26 -9.29
CA ALA A 533 -4.77 -6.52 -9.80
C ALA A 533 -4.81 -6.68 -11.33
N ALA A 534 -3.84 -6.11 -12.05
CA ALA A 534 -3.77 -6.13 -13.53
C ALA A 534 -2.90 -7.28 -14.09
N ARG A 535 -2.30 -8.12 -13.25
CA ARG A 535 -1.41 -9.22 -13.66
C ARG A 535 -2.14 -10.46 -14.16
#